data_4b13efffb027804c67cb9e0890209357
#
_entry.id   4b13efffb027804c67cb9e0890209357
#
_cell.length_a   1.000
_cell.length_b   1.000
_cell.length_c   1.000
_cell.angle_alpha   90.00
_cell.angle_beta   90.00
_cell.angle_gamma   90.00
#
_symmetry.space_group_name_H-M   'P 1'
#
loop_
_entity.id
_entity.type
_entity.pdbx_description
1 polymer ?
#
loop_
_entity_poly.entity_id
_entity_poly.type
_entity_poly.pdbx_seq_one_letter_code
_entity_poly.pdbx_strand_id
1 'polypeptide(L)'
;LPIYSCWPDVCWQIYDWYLAPNASYYFARKAMEPVHVQLNANDFKISVINASHRVLDDVKVTAKVINNDMRVAWQHSQQLTVSPDCYKEIITVPQHGKYSYNYFVKLELHDKAGKLLSENLYWFYSQHMDFFWFTSMEKPELKKEVKVSKEEGEYVFSICLKNESARLSHFNHLTLQDARGEEINPVFWSDNFITLFPGDEKVITARVAVSDAGGVAPTFVLSR
;
A
#
# COMPACT_ATOMS: atom_id res chain seq x y z
N LEU A 1 -8.91 0.72 -18.75
CA LEU A 1 -7.57 1.35 -18.62
C LEU A 1 -6.60 0.62 -19.55
N PRO A 2 -5.84 1.33 -20.39
CA PRO A 2 -4.76 0.73 -21.16
C PRO A 2 -3.76 0.09 -20.18
N ILE A 3 -3.25 -1.11 -20.53
CA ILE A 3 -2.39 -1.85 -19.61
C ILE A 3 -0.95 -1.32 -19.66
N TYR A 4 -0.48 -0.92 -20.84
CA TYR A 4 0.88 -0.40 -21.05
C TYR A 4 0.88 0.76 -22.05
N SER A 5 1.93 1.58 -21.99
CA SER A 5 2.15 2.66 -22.95
C SER A 5 2.84 2.13 -24.20
N CYS A 6 2.41 2.62 -25.36
CA CYS A 6 3.12 2.40 -26.63
C CYS A 6 4.16 3.50 -26.93
N TRP A 7 4.41 4.41 -25.98
CA TRP A 7 5.31 5.54 -26.10
C TRP A 7 5.84 5.96 -24.73
N PRO A 8 7.12 6.33 -24.57
CA PRO A 8 7.69 6.75 -23.29
C PRO A 8 7.22 8.16 -22.90
N ASP A 9 5.97 8.29 -22.51
CA ASP A 9 5.34 9.56 -22.16
C ASP A 9 4.48 9.41 -20.90
N VAL A 10 3.98 10.52 -20.35
CA VAL A 10 3.04 10.53 -19.22
C VAL A 10 1.84 9.67 -19.59
N CYS A 11 1.64 8.63 -18.80
CA CYS A 11 0.70 7.60 -19.16
C CYS A 11 -0.44 7.46 -18.14
N TRP A 12 -1.61 7.12 -18.66
CA TRP A 12 -2.80 6.73 -17.90
C TRP A 12 -2.82 5.22 -17.60
N GLN A 13 -1.69 4.54 -17.88
CA GLN A 13 -1.55 3.09 -17.79
C GLN A 13 -1.09 2.66 -16.41
N ILE A 14 -1.18 1.34 -16.16
CA ILE A 14 -0.68 0.71 -14.93
C ILE A 14 0.76 0.21 -15.06
N TYR A 15 1.28 0.15 -16.28
CA TYR A 15 2.70 -0.10 -16.60
C TYR A 15 3.24 1.03 -17.45
N ASP A 16 4.46 1.43 -17.21
CA ASP A 16 5.14 2.39 -18.07
C ASP A 16 5.67 1.74 -19.38
N TRP A 17 6.39 2.51 -20.18
CA TRP A 17 7.01 2.02 -21.42
C TRP A 17 8.01 0.87 -21.18
N TYR A 18 8.71 0.88 -20.06
CA TYR A 18 9.71 -0.12 -19.70
C TYR A 18 9.11 -1.35 -19.00
N LEU A 19 7.78 -1.46 -18.97
CA LEU A 19 7.01 -2.50 -18.29
C LEU A 19 7.19 -2.49 -16.77
N ALA A 20 7.65 -1.37 -16.20
CA ALA A 20 7.66 -1.19 -14.76
C ALA A 20 6.23 -0.87 -14.26
N PRO A 21 5.72 -1.60 -13.25
CA PRO A 21 4.41 -1.30 -12.68
C PRO A 21 4.48 -0.02 -11.86
N ASN A 22 3.62 0.94 -12.18
CA ASN A 22 3.50 2.19 -11.44
C ASN A 22 2.59 2.05 -10.20
N ALA A 23 2.42 3.11 -9.43
CA ALA A 23 1.59 3.09 -8.22
C ALA A 23 0.15 2.63 -8.50
N SER A 24 -0.43 3.01 -9.63
CA SER A 24 -1.82 2.64 -10.00
C SER A 24 -2.00 1.13 -10.10
N TYR A 25 -0.97 0.37 -10.50
CA TYR A 25 -1.00 -1.09 -10.52
C TYR A 25 -1.25 -1.66 -9.12
N TYR A 26 -0.49 -1.20 -8.11
CA TYR A 26 -0.58 -1.74 -6.75
C TYR A 26 -1.89 -1.36 -6.08
N PHE A 27 -2.38 -0.13 -6.28
CA PHE A 27 -3.67 0.29 -5.76
C PHE A 27 -4.85 -0.42 -6.46
N ALA A 28 -4.79 -0.60 -7.79
CA ALA A 28 -5.78 -1.38 -8.52
C ALA A 28 -5.81 -2.84 -8.07
N ARG A 29 -4.63 -3.47 -7.86
CA ARG A 29 -4.52 -4.83 -7.35
C ARG A 29 -5.19 -4.97 -5.97
N LYS A 30 -4.96 -4.03 -5.05
CA LYS A 30 -5.64 -4.02 -3.74
C LYS A 30 -7.16 -3.86 -3.88
N ALA A 31 -7.61 -3.00 -4.78
CA ALA A 31 -9.05 -2.82 -5.02
C ALA A 31 -9.73 -4.04 -5.65
N MET A 32 -8.94 -4.94 -6.28
CA MET A 32 -9.43 -6.19 -6.88
C MET A 32 -9.27 -7.42 -5.97
N GLU A 33 -8.80 -7.26 -4.74
CA GLU A 33 -8.72 -8.36 -3.78
C GLU A 33 -10.13 -8.93 -3.52
N PRO A 34 -10.31 -10.27 -3.55
CA PRO A 34 -11.62 -10.88 -3.37
C PRO A 34 -12.20 -10.63 -1.98
N VAL A 35 -11.35 -10.36 -0.99
CA VAL A 35 -11.74 -9.92 0.35
C VAL A 35 -11.02 -8.63 0.63
N HIS A 36 -11.76 -7.52 0.79
CA HIS A 36 -11.14 -6.24 1.09
C HIS A 36 -12.06 -5.30 1.90
N VAL A 37 -11.42 -4.38 2.60
CA VAL A 37 -12.06 -3.25 3.27
C VAL A 37 -11.83 -1.99 2.46
N GLN A 38 -12.88 -1.21 2.22
CA GLN A 38 -12.80 0.01 1.42
C GLN A 38 -13.56 1.18 2.03
N LEU A 39 -13.20 2.39 1.61
CA LEU A 39 -13.92 3.63 1.85
C LEU A 39 -14.48 4.15 0.51
N ASN A 40 -15.74 4.51 0.48
CA ASN A 40 -16.31 5.27 -0.62
C ASN A 40 -16.02 6.77 -0.40
N ALA A 41 -15.25 7.37 -1.29
CA ALA A 41 -14.82 8.77 -1.18
C ALA A 41 -15.96 9.79 -1.33
N ASN A 42 -17.13 9.40 -1.87
CA ASN A 42 -18.27 10.30 -2.06
C ASN A 42 -19.11 10.49 -0.79
N ASP A 43 -19.29 9.44 0.00
CA ASP A 43 -20.15 9.45 1.19
C ASP A 43 -19.43 9.04 2.48
N PHE A 44 -18.12 8.74 2.38
CA PHE A 44 -17.25 8.33 3.48
C PHE A 44 -17.70 7.08 4.22
N LYS A 45 -18.49 6.22 3.57
CA LYS A 45 -18.87 4.93 4.10
C LYS A 45 -17.74 3.92 3.98
N ILE A 46 -17.51 3.20 5.06
CA ILE A 46 -16.58 2.06 5.12
C ILE A 46 -17.37 0.78 4.92
N SER A 47 -16.85 -0.10 4.08
CA SER A 47 -17.50 -1.37 3.77
C SER A 47 -16.48 -2.49 3.70
N VAL A 48 -16.94 -3.71 3.99
CA VAL A 48 -16.21 -4.95 3.74
C VAL A 48 -16.86 -5.67 2.57
N ILE A 49 -16.04 -6.09 1.64
CA ILE A 49 -16.43 -6.90 0.49
C ILE A 49 -15.85 -8.29 0.68
N ASN A 50 -16.71 -9.28 0.50
CA ASN A 50 -16.38 -10.68 0.47
C ASN A 50 -16.90 -11.30 -0.83
N ALA A 51 -16.10 -11.26 -1.90
CA ALA A 51 -16.39 -11.92 -3.17
C ALA A 51 -15.93 -13.38 -3.19
N SER A 52 -15.55 -13.95 -2.05
CA SER A 52 -15.18 -15.35 -1.93
C SER A 52 -16.41 -16.24 -1.63
N HIS A 53 -16.24 -17.54 -1.84
CA HIS A 53 -17.27 -18.54 -1.51
C HIS A 53 -17.28 -18.97 -0.03
N ARG A 54 -16.48 -18.30 0.83
CA ARG A 54 -16.34 -18.64 2.25
C ARG A 54 -16.92 -17.54 3.11
N VAL A 55 -17.52 -17.94 4.24
CA VAL A 55 -17.91 -16.98 5.30
C VAL A 55 -16.63 -16.41 5.92
N LEU A 56 -16.59 -15.09 6.07
CA LEU A 56 -15.59 -14.43 6.91
C LEU A 56 -16.18 -14.36 8.33
N ASP A 57 -15.78 -15.31 9.15
CA ASP A 57 -16.29 -15.44 10.50
C ASP A 57 -15.42 -14.67 11.49
N ASP A 58 -16.09 -13.87 12.35
CA ASP A 58 -15.47 -13.09 13.43
C ASP A 58 -14.27 -12.25 12.97
N VAL A 59 -14.41 -11.57 11.83
CA VAL A 59 -13.39 -10.64 11.33
C VAL A 59 -13.51 -9.30 12.05
N LYS A 60 -12.38 -8.64 12.24
CA LYS A 60 -12.29 -7.32 12.88
C LYS A 60 -11.92 -6.25 11.86
N VAL A 61 -12.81 -5.28 11.68
CA VAL A 61 -12.51 -4.04 10.95
C VAL A 61 -11.98 -3.00 11.93
N THR A 62 -10.91 -2.32 11.55
CA THR A 62 -10.41 -1.13 12.25
C THR A 62 -10.26 0.01 11.25
N ALA A 63 -10.82 1.16 11.59
CA ALA A 63 -10.72 2.38 10.82
C ALA A 63 -10.17 3.50 11.68
N LYS A 64 -9.18 4.25 11.17
CA LYS A 64 -8.57 5.39 11.86
C LYS A 64 -8.52 6.58 10.91
N VAL A 65 -8.88 7.76 11.43
CA VAL A 65 -8.54 9.03 10.80
C VAL A 65 -7.31 9.59 11.52
N ILE A 66 -6.26 9.84 10.77
CA ILE A 66 -4.96 10.27 11.29
C ILE A 66 -4.64 11.64 10.68
N ASN A 67 -4.41 12.62 11.52
CA ASN A 67 -4.04 13.97 11.11
C ASN A 67 -2.59 14.03 10.59
N ASN A 68 -2.23 15.12 9.94
CA ASN A 68 -0.87 15.35 9.41
C ASN A 68 0.21 15.43 10.51
N ASP A 69 -0.17 15.63 11.77
CA ASP A 69 0.71 15.53 12.95
C ASP A 69 0.84 14.11 13.51
N MET A 70 0.34 13.11 12.78
CA MET A 70 0.32 11.69 13.12
C MET A 70 -0.58 11.31 14.32
N ARG A 71 -1.38 12.25 14.84
CA ARG A 71 -2.35 11.95 15.91
C ARG A 71 -3.63 11.37 15.34
N VAL A 72 -4.13 10.33 16.01
CA VAL A 72 -5.43 9.74 15.68
C VAL A 72 -6.55 10.70 16.12
N ALA A 73 -7.26 11.27 15.15
CA ALA A 73 -8.38 12.18 15.38
C ALA A 73 -9.71 11.44 15.59
N TRP A 74 -9.85 10.26 15.01
CA TRP A 74 -11.02 9.38 15.18
C TRP A 74 -10.61 7.94 14.94
N GLN A 75 -11.28 7.02 15.63
CA GLN A 75 -11.11 5.58 15.46
C GLN A 75 -12.42 4.85 15.67
N HIS A 76 -12.64 3.83 14.88
CA HIS A 76 -13.71 2.84 15.06
C HIS A 76 -13.13 1.43 14.92
N SER A 77 -13.69 0.49 15.67
CA SER A 77 -13.35 -0.93 15.56
C SER A 77 -14.60 -1.77 15.79
N GLN A 78 -14.85 -2.74 14.92
CA GLN A 78 -16.03 -3.60 14.98
C GLN A 78 -15.66 -5.02 14.57
N GLN A 79 -16.19 -6.00 15.32
CA GLN A 79 -16.19 -7.40 14.93
C GLN A 79 -17.50 -7.74 14.22
N LEU A 80 -17.42 -8.56 13.17
CA LEU A 80 -18.58 -8.94 12.38
C LEU A 80 -18.31 -10.24 11.61
N THR A 81 -19.41 -10.85 11.18
CA THR A 81 -19.39 -11.94 10.21
C THR A 81 -19.89 -11.42 8.86
N VAL A 82 -19.21 -11.77 7.77
CA VAL A 82 -19.58 -11.40 6.40
C VAL A 82 -19.81 -12.66 5.58
N SER A 83 -21.04 -12.79 5.07
CA SER A 83 -21.44 -13.92 4.23
C SER A 83 -20.63 -13.99 2.92
N PRO A 84 -20.59 -15.15 2.25
CA PRO A 84 -20.06 -15.25 0.90
C PRO A 84 -20.78 -14.30 -0.06
N ASP A 85 -20.06 -13.82 -1.08
CA ASP A 85 -20.59 -12.95 -2.13
C ASP A 85 -21.43 -11.79 -1.57
N CYS A 86 -20.85 -11.08 -0.59
CA CYS A 86 -21.56 -10.08 0.19
C CYS A 86 -20.76 -8.78 0.29
N TYR A 87 -21.48 -7.67 0.13
CA TYR A 87 -21.06 -6.31 0.47
C TYR A 87 -21.73 -5.91 1.80
N LYS A 88 -20.94 -5.44 2.76
CA LYS A 88 -21.48 -5.04 4.06
C LYS A 88 -20.96 -3.67 4.49
N GLU A 89 -21.87 -2.70 4.58
CA GLU A 89 -21.55 -1.38 5.16
C GLU A 89 -21.31 -1.51 6.67
N ILE A 90 -20.28 -0.83 7.17
CA ILE A 90 -19.84 -0.88 8.55
C ILE A 90 -20.20 0.41 9.30
N ILE A 91 -19.66 1.53 8.83
CA ILE A 91 -19.83 2.85 9.45
C ILE A 91 -19.48 3.95 8.44
N THR A 92 -19.98 5.15 8.68
CA THR A 92 -19.56 6.37 7.97
C THR A 92 -18.52 7.11 8.79
N VAL A 93 -17.39 7.49 8.19
CA VAL A 93 -16.39 8.35 8.83
C VAL A 93 -17.01 9.73 9.07
N PRO A 94 -17.04 10.23 10.31
CA PRO A 94 -17.68 11.51 10.61
C PRO A 94 -16.98 12.68 9.90
N GLN A 95 -17.77 13.51 9.22
CA GLN A 95 -17.29 14.72 8.54
C GLN A 95 -17.57 15.96 9.39
N HIS A 96 -16.84 16.15 10.50
CA HIS A 96 -17.15 17.19 11.48
C HIS A 96 -16.17 18.37 11.50
N GLY A 97 -15.32 18.52 10.47
CA GLY A 97 -14.40 19.66 10.32
C GLY A 97 -13.25 19.74 11.35
N LYS A 98 -13.01 18.64 12.09
CA LYS A 98 -11.93 18.58 13.12
C LYS A 98 -10.66 17.91 12.62
N TYR A 99 -10.60 17.53 11.35
CA TYR A 99 -9.41 16.95 10.75
C TYR A 99 -8.44 18.04 10.30
N SER A 100 -7.15 17.71 10.28
CA SER A 100 -6.14 18.60 9.74
C SER A 100 -6.35 18.86 8.24
N TYR A 101 -5.64 19.85 7.72
CA TYR A 101 -5.76 20.24 6.31
C TYR A 101 -5.57 19.04 5.38
N ASN A 102 -4.51 18.26 5.58
CA ASN A 102 -4.35 16.93 5.00
C ASN A 102 -4.51 15.89 6.12
N TYR A 103 -5.22 14.82 5.84
CA TYR A 103 -5.43 13.72 6.77
C TYR A 103 -5.53 12.38 6.03
N PHE A 104 -5.37 11.31 6.78
CA PHE A 104 -5.40 9.95 6.28
C PHE A 104 -6.55 9.16 6.86
N VAL A 105 -7.15 8.26 6.06
CA VAL A 105 -8.03 7.22 6.56
C VAL A 105 -7.34 5.88 6.34
N LYS A 106 -6.92 5.24 7.43
CA LYS A 106 -6.29 3.91 7.43
C LYS A 106 -7.33 2.87 7.80
N LEU A 107 -7.50 1.87 6.95
CA LEU A 107 -8.44 0.77 7.14
C LEU A 107 -7.66 -0.54 7.21
N GLU A 108 -8.06 -1.39 8.15
CA GLU A 108 -7.49 -2.74 8.32
C GLU A 108 -8.62 -3.73 8.58
N LEU A 109 -8.55 -4.89 7.93
CA LEU A 109 -9.41 -6.04 8.14
C LEU A 109 -8.56 -7.22 8.60
N HIS A 110 -8.84 -7.73 9.80
CA HIS A 110 -8.14 -8.87 10.38
C HIS A 110 -9.08 -10.05 10.57
N ASP A 111 -8.55 -11.26 10.45
CA ASP A 111 -9.28 -12.46 10.84
C ASP A 111 -9.29 -12.63 12.37
N LYS A 112 -10.02 -13.65 12.87
CA LYS A 112 -10.11 -13.99 14.28
C LYS A 112 -8.79 -14.35 14.95
N ALA A 113 -7.77 -14.75 14.16
CA ALA A 113 -6.42 -15.03 14.65
C ALA A 113 -5.52 -13.78 14.67
N GLY A 114 -6.05 -12.62 14.24
CA GLY A 114 -5.31 -11.37 14.14
C GLY A 114 -4.47 -11.25 12.88
N LYS A 115 -4.61 -12.16 11.91
CA LYS A 115 -3.93 -12.06 10.62
C LYS A 115 -4.59 -10.97 9.78
N LEU A 116 -3.77 -10.06 9.22
CA LEU A 116 -4.23 -9.06 8.27
C LEU A 116 -4.74 -9.73 6.99
N LEU A 117 -5.99 -9.48 6.63
CA LEU A 117 -6.64 -9.95 5.41
C LEU A 117 -6.63 -8.88 4.31
N SER A 118 -6.85 -7.62 4.69
CA SER A 118 -6.85 -6.49 3.76
C SER A 118 -6.52 -5.20 4.49
N GLU A 119 -5.85 -4.29 3.81
CA GLU A 119 -5.57 -2.94 4.28
C GLU A 119 -5.77 -1.93 3.15
N ASN A 120 -6.30 -0.76 3.48
CA ASN A 120 -6.38 0.36 2.57
C ASN A 120 -5.98 1.66 3.25
N LEU A 121 -5.39 2.55 2.48
CA LEU A 121 -5.01 3.88 2.93
C LEU A 121 -5.51 4.91 1.93
N TYR A 122 -6.22 5.89 2.45
CA TYR A 122 -6.71 7.04 1.71
C TYR A 122 -6.11 8.30 2.29
N TRP A 123 -5.82 9.30 1.45
CA TRP A 123 -5.39 10.62 1.87
C TRP A 123 -6.34 11.66 1.31
N PHE A 124 -6.76 12.57 2.15
CA PHE A 124 -7.74 13.59 1.86
C PHE A 124 -7.24 14.97 2.23
N TYR A 125 -7.93 15.97 1.74
CA TYR A 125 -7.79 17.38 2.12
C TYR A 125 -9.13 17.91 2.64
N SER A 126 -9.08 18.80 3.64
CA SER A 126 -10.30 19.35 4.24
C SER A 126 -10.83 20.59 3.51
N GLN A 127 -9.98 21.31 2.80
CA GLN A 127 -10.30 22.51 2.01
C GLN A 127 -9.40 22.53 0.78
N HIS A 128 -9.82 23.00 -0.36
CA HIS A 128 -9.11 23.08 -1.63
C HIS A 128 -8.14 21.92 -1.92
N MET A 129 -8.04 21.49 -3.14
CA MET A 129 -7.18 20.38 -3.58
C MET A 129 -5.70 20.81 -3.51
N ASP A 130 -5.11 20.75 -2.33
CA ASP A 130 -3.73 21.12 -2.09
C ASP A 130 -2.99 20.00 -1.36
N PHE A 131 -2.06 19.40 -2.06
CA PHE A 131 -1.15 18.38 -1.56
C PHE A 131 0.27 18.91 -1.34
N PHE A 132 0.45 20.22 -1.29
CA PHE A 132 1.76 20.85 -1.07
C PHE A 132 2.44 20.37 0.21
N TRP A 133 1.66 20.05 1.24
CA TRP A 133 2.19 19.47 2.47
C TRP A 133 3.03 18.22 2.21
N PHE A 134 2.62 17.33 1.30
CA PHE A 134 3.37 16.11 0.97
C PHE A 134 4.73 16.41 0.34
N THR A 135 4.86 17.49 -0.42
CA THR A 135 6.14 17.89 -1.05
C THR A 135 7.09 18.55 -0.07
N SER A 136 6.56 19.16 1.01
CA SER A 136 7.33 19.83 2.05
C SER A 136 7.69 18.93 3.24
N MET A 137 7.20 17.69 3.27
CA MET A 137 7.48 16.74 4.35
C MET A 137 8.96 16.39 4.41
N GLU A 138 9.52 16.41 5.61
CA GLU A 138 10.79 15.74 5.85
C GLU A 138 10.63 14.23 5.69
N LYS A 139 11.53 13.62 4.95
CA LYS A 139 11.53 12.18 4.67
C LYS A 139 12.34 11.46 5.75
N PRO A 140 11.70 10.67 6.64
CA PRO A 140 12.43 9.97 7.70
C PRO A 140 13.26 8.83 7.12
N GLU A 141 14.40 8.53 7.74
CA GLU A 141 15.09 7.29 7.44
C GLU A 141 14.31 6.09 7.96
N LEU A 142 14.17 5.07 7.11
CA LEU A 142 13.60 3.79 7.49
C LEU A 142 14.71 2.82 7.84
N LYS A 143 14.51 2.06 8.92
CA LYS A 143 15.32 0.88 9.18
C LYS A 143 15.01 -0.18 8.13
N LYS A 144 16.07 -0.75 7.54
CA LYS A 144 15.97 -1.72 6.44
C LYS A 144 16.71 -2.99 6.80
N GLU A 145 16.02 -4.12 6.69
CA GLU A 145 16.65 -5.44 6.72
C GLU A 145 16.34 -6.16 5.42
N VAL A 146 17.37 -6.55 4.69
CA VAL A 146 17.23 -7.20 3.38
C VAL A 146 17.86 -8.57 3.45
N LYS A 147 17.09 -9.60 3.12
CA LYS A 147 17.56 -10.97 2.95
C LYS A 147 17.36 -11.37 1.50
N VAL A 148 18.36 -12.02 0.92
CA VAL A 148 18.34 -12.48 -0.46
C VAL A 148 18.64 -13.97 -0.48
N SER A 149 17.81 -14.74 -1.18
CA SER A 149 18.06 -16.14 -1.51
C SER A 149 18.02 -16.34 -3.02
N LYS A 150 18.54 -17.49 -3.48
CA LYS A 150 18.40 -17.93 -4.88
C LYS A 150 17.63 -19.23 -4.91
N GLU A 151 16.46 -19.22 -5.53
CA GLU A 151 15.51 -20.31 -5.56
C GLU A 151 14.99 -20.52 -7.00
N GLU A 152 15.05 -21.73 -7.50
CA GLU A 152 14.45 -22.12 -8.79
C GLU A 152 14.76 -21.18 -9.99
N GLY A 153 15.96 -20.62 -10.04
CA GLY A 153 16.37 -19.69 -11.12
C GLY A 153 15.96 -18.23 -10.91
N GLU A 154 15.47 -17.88 -9.73
CA GLU A 154 15.15 -16.51 -9.33
C GLU A 154 15.97 -16.05 -8.12
N TYR A 155 16.20 -14.75 -8.01
CA TYR A 155 16.57 -14.11 -6.75
C TYR A 155 15.28 -13.73 -6.02
N VAL A 156 15.17 -14.16 -4.77
CA VAL A 156 14.05 -13.89 -3.88
C VAL A 156 14.52 -12.97 -2.76
N PHE A 157 13.92 -11.80 -2.69
CA PHE A 157 14.18 -10.80 -1.66
C PHE A 157 13.09 -10.84 -0.61
N SER A 158 13.50 -10.76 0.66
CA SER A 158 12.62 -10.45 1.78
C SER A 158 13.13 -9.17 2.43
N ILE A 159 12.35 -8.11 2.33
CA ILE A 159 12.72 -6.75 2.72
C ILE A 159 11.78 -6.32 3.86
N CYS A 160 12.35 -6.15 5.04
CA CYS A 160 11.65 -5.58 6.18
C CYS A 160 11.96 -4.09 6.27
N LEU A 161 10.93 -3.24 6.19
CA LEU A 161 11.03 -1.81 6.37
C LEU A 161 10.29 -1.40 7.63
N LYS A 162 10.96 -0.62 8.50
CA LYS A 162 10.39 -0.13 9.75
C LYS A 162 10.58 1.36 9.89
N ASN A 163 9.51 2.07 10.24
CA ASN A 163 9.54 3.49 10.55
C ASN A 163 9.66 3.71 12.07
N GLU A 164 10.88 3.91 12.55
CA GLU A 164 11.15 4.21 13.97
C GLU A 164 11.08 5.70 14.31
N SER A 165 10.75 6.55 13.32
CA SER A 165 10.62 7.99 13.51
C SER A 165 9.23 8.39 14.01
N ALA A 166 9.08 9.66 14.40
CA ALA A 166 7.78 10.26 14.72
C ALA A 166 7.06 10.83 13.48
N ARG A 167 7.57 10.60 12.26
CA ARG A 167 7.09 11.20 11.01
C ARG A 167 6.57 10.15 10.04
N LEU A 168 5.69 10.56 9.15
CA LEU A 168 5.20 9.72 8.08
C LEU A 168 6.29 9.47 7.03
N SER A 169 6.51 8.21 6.65
CA SER A 169 7.25 7.85 5.43
C SER A 169 6.24 7.52 4.34
N HIS A 170 5.99 8.49 3.46
CA HIS A 170 4.93 8.41 2.48
C HIS A 170 5.45 7.97 1.11
N PHE A 171 4.68 7.09 0.46
CA PHE A 171 4.82 6.72 -0.95
C PHE A 171 6.23 6.22 -1.32
N ASN A 172 6.76 5.30 -0.51
CA ASN A 172 8.08 4.72 -0.72
C ASN A 172 8.08 3.81 -1.95
N HIS A 173 8.89 4.14 -2.95
CA HIS A 173 9.08 3.35 -4.15
C HIS A 173 10.29 2.43 -3.99
N LEU A 174 10.07 1.12 -4.18
CA LEU A 174 11.08 0.07 -4.05
C LEU A 174 11.51 -0.38 -5.44
N THR A 175 12.82 -0.45 -5.66
CA THR A 175 13.40 -0.93 -6.93
C THR A 175 14.55 -1.90 -6.68
N LEU A 176 14.84 -2.73 -7.67
CA LEU A 176 16.06 -3.52 -7.76
C LEU A 176 16.91 -2.95 -8.89
N GLN A 177 18.21 -2.75 -8.64
CA GLN A 177 19.15 -2.22 -9.60
C GLN A 177 20.27 -3.21 -9.90
N ASP A 178 20.71 -3.19 -11.14
CA ASP A 178 21.90 -3.93 -11.60
C ASP A 178 23.21 -3.30 -11.11
N ALA A 179 24.34 -3.89 -11.48
CA ALA A 179 25.66 -3.40 -11.12
C ALA A 179 26.02 -2.02 -11.71
N ARG A 180 25.26 -1.53 -12.69
CA ARG A 180 25.42 -0.20 -13.29
C ARG A 180 24.51 0.85 -12.63
N GLY A 181 23.63 0.42 -11.72
CA GLY A 181 22.63 1.28 -11.09
C GLY A 181 21.36 1.47 -11.92
N GLU A 182 21.16 0.67 -12.98
CA GLU A 182 19.94 0.69 -13.79
C GLU A 182 18.86 -0.18 -13.18
N GLU A 183 17.61 0.28 -13.23
CA GLU A 183 16.48 -0.47 -12.70
C GLU A 183 16.23 -1.72 -13.53
N ILE A 184 16.04 -2.85 -12.83
CA ILE A 184 15.75 -4.14 -13.44
C ILE A 184 14.23 -4.31 -13.53
N ASN A 185 13.75 -4.71 -14.69
CA ASN A 185 12.37 -5.09 -14.95
C ASN A 185 12.32 -6.33 -15.86
N PRO A 186 11.34 -7.24 -15.66
CA PRO A 186 10.28 -7.21 -14.64
C PRO A 186 10.75 -7.68 -13.26
N VAL A 187 10.23 -7.07 -12.20
CA VAL A 187 10.33 -7.54 -10.82
C VAL A 187 8.95 -7.77 -10.24
N PHE A 188 8.71 -8.93 -9.64
CA PHE A 188 7.42 -9.27 -9.04
C PHE A 188 7.40 -8.91 -7.55
N TRP A 189 6.88 -7.74 -7.25
CA TRP A 189 6.75 -7.23 -5.89
C TRP A 189 5.44 -7.66 -5.22
N SER A 190 5.50 -8.08 -3.95
CA SER A 190 4.30 -8.31 -3.14
C SER A 190 3.53 -7.02 -2.83
N ASP A 191 4.23 -5.90 -2.68
CA ASP A 191 3.67 -4.55 -2.56
C ASP A 191 4.73 -3.50 -2.93
N ASN A 192 4.30 -2.27 -3.29
CA ASN A 192 5.19 -1.16 -3.60
C ASN A 192 4.47 0.18 -3.38
N PHE A 193 5.17 1.31 -3.50
CA PHE A 193 4.63 2.64 -3.22
C PHE A 193 3.96 2.72 -1.84
N ILE A 194 4.60 2.10 -0.86
CA ILE A 194 4.05 1.92 0.48
C ILE A 194 4.19 3.17 1.35
N THR A 195 3.27 3.32 2.27
CA THR A 195 3.31 4.37 3.30
C THR A 195 3.42 3.73 4.67
N LEU A 196 4.36 4.21 5.49
CA LEU A 196 4.60 3.72 6.84
C LEU A 196 4.40 4.86 7.84
N PHE A 197 3.42 4.72 8.72
CA PHE A 197 3.22 5.61 9.86
C PHE A 197 4.30 5.37 10.93
N PRO A 198 4.46 6.30 11.91
CA PRO A 198 5.32 6.07 13.05
C PRO A 198 5.03 4.73 13.74
N GLY A 199 6.06 3.89 13.88
CA GLY A 199 5.96 2.56 14.48
C GLY A 199 5.52 1.45 13.52
N ASP A 200 5.09 1.75 12.30
CA ASP A 200 4.71 0.72 11.32
C ASP A 200 5.95 -0.05 10.85
N GLU A 201 5.74 -1.36 10.66
CA GLU A 201 6.69 -2.29 10.07
C GLU A 201 6.01 -3.08 8.97
N LYS A 202 6.70 -3.29 7.83
CA LYS A 202 6.17 -4.05 6.71
C LYS A 202 7.24 -4.91 6.07
N VAL A 203 6.88 -6.17 5.82
CA VAL A 203 7.71 -7.11 5.06
C VAL A 203 7.19 -7.16 3.63
N ILE A 204 8.08 -6.90 2.68
CA ILE A 204 7.81 -6.93 1.25
C ILE A 204 8.71 -8.01 0.63
N THR A 205 8.15 -8.80 -0.28
CA THR A 205 8.92 -9.73 -1.09
C THR A 205 9.06 -9.23 -2.51
N ALA A 206 10.22 -9.52 -3.13
CA ALA A 206 10.44 -9.29 -4.55
C ALA A 206 11.07 -10.54 -5.18
N ARG A 207 10.68 -10.86 -6.41
CA ARG A 207 11.23 -11.97 -7.19
C ARG A 207 11.65 -11.45 -8.56
N VAL A 208 12.85 -11.84 -8.98
CA VAL A 208 13.39 -11.49 -10.29
C VAL A 208 14.17 -12.67 -10.86
N ALA A 209 13.98 -12.97 -12.15
CA ALA A 209 14.73 -14.06 -12.79
C ALA A 209 16.22 -13.74 -12.81
N VAL A 210 17.05 -14.75 -12.58
CA VAL A 210 18.52 -14.62 -12.63
C VAL A 210 19.00 -14.13 -13.99
N SER A 211 18.31 -14.52 -15.08
CA SER A 211 18.57 -14.03 -16.44
C SER A 211 18.39 -12.52 -16.56
N ASP A 212 17.30 -11.99 -15.99
CA ASP A 212 16.95 -10.56 -16.07
C ASP A 212 17.85 -9.71 -15.18
N ALA A 213 18.37 -10.31 -14.11
CA ALA A 213 19.37 -9.71 -13.23
C ALA A 213 20.83 -9.80 -13.76
N GLY A 214 21.04 -10.32 -14.98
CA GLY A 214 22.38 -10.48 -15.53
C GLY A 214 23.27 -11.49 -14.80
N GLY A 215 22.67 -12.42 -14.04
CA GLY A 215 23.36 -13.49 -13.31
C GLY A 215 23.94 -13.08 -11.95
N VAL A 216 23.89 -11.81 -11.58
CA VAL A 216 24.38 -11.25 -10.31
C VAL A 216 23.19 -10.79 -9.46
N ALA A 217 23.29 -10.98 -8.14
CA ALA A 217 22.22 -10.53 -7.25
C ALA A 217 22.08 -9.00 -7.32
N PRO A 218 20.85 -8.49 -7.58
CA PRO A 218 20.58 -7.06 -7.64
C PRO A 218 20.78 -6.35 -6.31
N THR A 219 20.91 -5.04 -6.37
CA THR A 219 20.92 -4.16 -5.20
C THR A 219 19.53 -3.61 -4.96
N PHE A 220 19.03 -3.72 -3.73
CA PHE A 220 17.78 -3.09 -3.32
C PHE A 220 17.97 -1.59 -3.11
N VAL A 221 17.10 -0.79 -3.72
CA VAL A 221 17.06 0.67 -3.58
C VAL A 221 15.68 1.11 -3.13
N LEU A 222 15.63 2.06 -2.20
CA LEU A 222 14.42 2.72 -1.72
C LEU A 222 14.49 4.18 -2.12
N SER A 223 13.64 4.58 -3.05
CA SER A 223 13.42 5.99 -3.43
C SER A 223 12.15 6.54 -2.78
N ARG A 224 12.12 7.85 -2.61
CA ARG A 224 11.05 8.55 -1.87
C ARG A 224 10.72 9.86 -2.56
#